data_4d5ac34e56870b38ea4f244c3baa7dd5
#
_entry.id   4d5ac34e56870b38ea4f244c3baa7dd5
#
_cell.length_a   1.000
_cell.length_b   1.000
_cell.length_c   1.000
_cell.angle_alpha   90.00
_cell.angle_beta   90.00
_cell.angle_gamma   90.00
#
_symmetry.space_group_name_H-M   'P 1'
#
loop_
_entity.id
_entity.type
_entity.pdbx_description
1 polymer ?
#
loop_
_entity_poly.entity_id
_entity_poly.type
_entity_poly.pdbx_seq_one_letter_code
_entity_poly.pdbx_strand_id
1 'polypeptide(L)'
;LHKAIRRQRQMCIRDRPIPLPDEESINRKILYNIQKLHYNVIWIDKGLTIHANTLKKIKSISANTLLISYSPDNMAMRHNQSQDYLKSLPYYDLVITNKSYIKEDLKRLGAQNVVFVNNTFDDLFHYPRKLSLTEKKEFICDVGFIGAWEKERCESILFLAKNNINVRVYGDKSWEKYINMYPTLDIRIGGLYSDNYVKALQSFKISLCFLRKMNFDQQTTRSVEIPACGGFLMAERTNEHLSLFEENKEAVYFSSNKELLEKCKFYLKNDTERKQIIENGHKRCIQSGYSNIDTIYKILKKYVYK
;
A
#
# COMPACT_ATOMS: atom_id res chain seq x y z
N LEU A 1 -25.24 -33.95 -13.17
CA LEU A 1 -25.66 -32.61 -13.72
C LEU A 1 -26.23 -31.71 -12.62
N HIS A 2 -27.19 -32.18 -11.78
CA HIS A 2 -27.79 -31.36 -10.71
C HIS A 2 -26.80 -30.83 -9.65
N LYS A 3 -25.77 -31.60 -9.27
CA LYS A 3 -24.71 -31.13 -8.32
C LYS A 3 -23.80 -30.07 -8.92
N ALA A 4 -23.48 -30.15 -10.21
CA ALA A 4 -22.68 -29.18 -10.92
C ALA A 4 -23.43 -27.83 -11.07
N ILE A 5 -24.72 -27.90 -11.42
CA ILE A 5 -25.59 -26.71 -11.54
C ILE A 5 -25.81 -26.02 -10.18
N ARG A 6 -25.96 -26.79 -9.07
CA ARG A 6 -26.00 -26.21 -7.71
C ARG A 6 -24.67 -25.54 -7.32
N ARG A 7 -23.50 -26.13 -7.63
CA ARG A 7 -22.19 -25.50 -7.39
C ARG A 7 -22.02 -24.22 -8.21
N GLN A 8 -22.42 -24.24 -9.47
CA GLN A 8 -22.37 -23.06 -10.34
C GLN A 8 -23.32 -21.95 -9.87
N ARG A 9 -24.55 -22.28 -9.42
CA ARG A 9 -25.48 -21.32 -8.80
C ARG A 9 -24.95 -20.79 -7.45
N GLN A 10 -24.33 -21.62 -6.62
CA GLN A 10 -23.70 -21.16 -5.37
C GLN A 10 -22.47 -20.31 -5.62
N MET A 11 -21.66 -20.58 -6.66
CA MET A 11 -20.59 -19.69 -7.10
C MET A 11 -21.14 -18.36 -7.60
N CYS A 12 -22.20 -18.35 -8.41
CA CYS A 12 -22.85 -17.12 -8.89
C CYS A 12 -23.46 -16.26 -7.76
N ILE A 13 -23.93 -16.88 -6.67
CA ILE A 13 -24.46 -16.16 -5.51
C ILE A 13 -23.32 -15.62 -4.64
N ARG A 14 -22.23 -16.37 -4.45
CA ARG A 14 -21.02 -15.90 -3.75
C ARG A 14 -20.28 -14.78 -4.50
N ASP A 15 -20.48 -14.70 -5.80
CA ASP A 15 -19.79 -13.74 -6.67
C ASP A 15 -20.50 -12.38 -6.81
N ARG A 16 -21.63 -12.16 -6.17
CA ARG A 16 -22.31 -10.85 -6.18
C ARG A 16 -21.83 -10.02 -4.99
N PRO A 17 -21.41 -8.76 -5.20
CA PRO A 17 -21.16 -7.86 -4.11
C PRO A 17 -22.39 -7.77 -3.20
N ILE A 18 -22.18 -7.91 -1.89
CA ILE A 18 -23.27 -7.89 -0.89
C ILE A 18 -23.49 -6.43 -0.48
N PRO A 19 -24.76 -6.00 -0.28
CA PRO A 19 -25.02 -4.72 0.38
C PRO A 19 -24.41 -4.74 1.79
N LEU A 20 -23.70 -3.69 2.15
CA LEU A 20 -23.16 -3.52 3.48
C LEU A 20 -24.05 -2.56 4.28
N PRO A 21 -24.40 -2.87 5.52
CA PRO A 21 -25.21 -1.97 6.33
C PRO A 21 -24.46 -0.68 6.64
N ASP A 22 -25.16 0.46 6.60
CA ASP A 22 -24.67 1.76 7.05
C ASP A 22 -24.91 1.91 8.56
N GLU A 23 -24.23 1.07 9.36
CA GLU A 23 -24.42 0.97 10.81
C GLU A 23 -24.17 2.32 11.52
N GLU A 24 -23.22 3.11 11.03
CA GLU A 24 -22.90 4.43 11.60
C GLU A 24 -23.78 5.57 11.03
N SER A 25 -24.73 5.27 10.17
CA SER A 25 -25.56 6.27 9.48
C SER A 25 -24.73 7.33 8.73
N ILE A 26 -23.65 6.93 8.10
CA ILE A 26 -22.70 7.81 7.39
C ILE A 26 -23.42 8.64 6.32
N ASN A 27 -24.29 7.99 5.53
CA ASN A 27 -25.05 8.67 4.48
C ASN A 27 -25.91 9.82 5.04
N ARG A 28 -26.57 9.62 6.18
CA ARG A 28 -27.37 10.66 6.85
C ARG A 28 -26.46 11.78 7.40
N LYS A 29 -25.33 11.43 8.01
CA LYS A 29 -24.36 12.40 8.54
C LYS A 29 -23.80 13.29 7.43
N ILE A 30 -23.45 12.72 6.27
CA ILE A 30 -22.98 13.47 5.11
C ILE A 30 -24.06 14.48 4.66
N LEU A 31 -25.29 14.02 4.44
CA LEU A 31 -26.36 14.89 3.99
C LEU A 31 -26.71 16.00 5.00
N TYR A 32 -26.66 15.71 6.27
CA TYR A 32 -26.85 16.71 7.32
C TYR A 32 -25.77 17.80 7.28
N ASN A 33 -24.51 17.43 7.10
CA ASN A 33 -23.41 18.39 7.05
C ASN A 33 -23.45 19.25 5.79
N ILE A 34 -23.72 18.67 4.61
CA ILE A 34 -23.79 19.43 3.34
C ILE A 34 -24.96 20.42 3.29
N GLN A 35 -26.03 20.19 4.07
CA GLN A 35 -27.12 21.15 4.22
C GLN A 35 -26.75 22.37 5.08
N LYS A 36 -25.75 22.21 5.96
CA LYS A 36 -25.33 23.27 6.89
C LYS A 36 -24.12 24.06 6.40
N LEU A 37 -23.21 23.38 5.68
CA LEU A 37 -21.93 23.94 5.25
C LEU A 37 -21.72 23.66 3.78
N HIS A 38 -21.15 24.63 3.07
CA HIS A 38 -20.71 24.45 1.70
C HIS A 38 -19.31 23.80 1.68
N TYR A 39 -19.16 22.76 0.86
CA TYR A 39 -17.87 22.06 0.66
C TYR A 39 -17.49 22.12 -0.82
N ASN A 40 -16.28 22.56 -1.10
CA ASN A 40 -15.74 22.51 -2.47
C ASN A 40 -15.38 21.09 -2.90
N VAL A 41 -14.96 20.26 -1.93
CA VAL A 41 -14.54 18.87 -2.16
C VAL A 41 -15.12 17.98 -1.06
N ILE A 42 -15.62 16.82 -1.45
CA ILE A 42 -15.91 15.69 -0.56
C ILE A 42 -15.07 14.51 -1.02
N TRP A 43 -14.10 14.15 -0.17
CA TRP A 43 -13.20 13.02 -0.38
C TRP A 43 -13.68 11.81 0.41
N ILE A 44 -13.88 10.69 -0.27
CA ILE A 44 -14.42 9.45 0.31
C ILE A 44 -13.41 8.33 0.13
N ASP A 45 -12.85 7.86 1.24
CA ASP A 45 -11.98 6.70 1.25
C ASP A 45 -12.79 5.41 1.20
N LYS A 46 -12.49 4.56 0.22
CA LYS A 46 -13.08 3.24 -0.05
C LYS A 46 -14.59 3.25 -0.33
N GLY A 47 -15.40 3.97 0.41
CA GLY A 47 -16.81 4.27 0.15
C GLY A 47 -17.76 3.09 -0.02
N LEU A 48 -17.53 1.95 0.67
CA LEU A 48 -18.29 0.71 0.48
C LEU A 48 -19.77 0.81 0.89
N THR A 49 -20.11 1.72 1.82
CA THR A 49 -21.46 1.94 2.35
C THR A 49 -22.08 3.24 1.86
N ILE A 50 -21.44 3.93 0.93
CA ILE A 50 -21.97 5.18 0.39
C ILE A 50 -22.99 4.90 -0.70
N HIS A 51 -24.20 5.39 -0.50
CA HIS A 51 -25.31 5.17 -1.42
C HIS A 51 -25.26 6.14 -2.61
N ALA A 52 -25.55 5.64 -3.80
CA ALA A 52 -25.68 6.46 -5.02
C ALA A 52 -26.66 7.64 -4.82
N ASN A 53 -27.74 7.40 -4.09
CA ASN A 53 -28.73 8.44 -3.77
C ASN A 53 -28.15 9.58 -2.90
N THR A 54 -27.20 9.26 -2.02
CA THR A 54 -26.50 10.26 -1.21
C THR A 54 -25.69 11.19 -2.10
N LEU A 55 -24.92 10.62 -3.05
CA LEU A 55 -24.11 11.39 -3.99
C LEU A 55 -24.98 12.26 -4.91
N LYS A 56 -26.11 11.72 -5.41
CA LYS A 56 -27.10 12.50 -6.18
C LYS A 56 -27.64 13.69 -5.39
N LYS A 57 -28.02 13.48 -4.14
CA LYS A 57 -28.53 14.55 -3.25
C LYS A 57 -27.47 15.61 -2.98
N ILE A 58 -26.20 15.22 -2.79
CA ILE A 58 -25.12 16.21 -2.65
C ILE A 58 -25.05 17.10 -3.89
N LYS A 59 -25.05 16.50 -5.08
CA LYS A 59 -25.02 17.26 -6.34
C LYS A 59 -26.24 18.14 -6.55
N SER A 60 -27.42 17.74 -6.08
CA SER A 60 -28.63 18.59 -6.14
C SER A 60 -28.58 19.78 -5.18
N ILE A 61 -27.91 19.64 -4.03
CA ILE A 61 -27.72 20.72 -3.05
C ILE A 61 -26.57 21.64 -3.48
N SER A 62 -25.47 21.08 -3.97
CA SER A 62 -24.28 21.81 -4.37
C SER A 62 -23.65 21.16 -5.62
N ALA A 63 -24.07 21.63 -6.79
CA ALA A 63 -23.63 21.10 -8.08
C ALA A 63 -22.09 21.21 -8.28
N ASN A 64 -21.47 22.24 -7.70
CA ASN A 64 -20.03 22.53 -7.84
C ASN A 64 -19.16 21.73 -6.86
N THR A 65 -19.72 21.04 -5.86
CA THR A 65 -18.94 20.20 -4.96
C THR A 65 -18.30 19.04 -5.72
N LEU A 66 -16.97 18.94 -5.69
CA LEU A 66 -16.23 17.85 -6.31
C LEU A 66 -16.32 16.59 -5.44
N LEU A 67 -16.85 15.51 -5.99
CA LEU A 67 -16.95 14.21 -5.32
C LEU A 67 -15.80 13.32 -5.75
N ILE A 68 -14.91 12.99 -4.81
CA ILE A 68 -13.73 12.15 -5.04
C ILE A 68 -13.87 10.83 -4.30
N SER A 69 -13.66 9.72 -5.00
CA SER A 69 -13.48 8.40 -4.39
C SER A 69 -12.00 8.01 -4.46
N TYR A 70 -11.44 7.53 -3.36
CA TYR A 70 -10.10 6.95 -3.31
C TYR A 70 -10.14 5.56 -2.69
N SER A 71 -9.34 4.64 -3.22
CA SER A 71 -9.09 3.36 -2.55
C SER A 71 -7.68 2.84 -2.84
N PRO A 72 -6.95 2.38 -1.81
CA PRO A 72 -5.67 1.68 -1.97
C PRO A 72 -5.84 0.21 -2.36
N ASP A 73 -7.06 -0.33 -2.31
CA ASP A 73 -7.36 -1.72 -2.67
C ASP A 73 -7.65 -1.86 -4.17
N ASN A 74 -7.50 -3.08 -4.67
CA ASN A 74 -7.91 -3.41 -6.03
C ASN A 74 -9.44 -3.48 -6.12
N MET A 75 -10.06 -2.31 -6.36
CA MET A 75 -11.51 -2.16 -6.43
C MET A 75 -12.15 -2.75 -7.69
N ALA A 76 -11.38 -3.31 -8.62
CA ALA A 76 -11.88 -4.13 -9.71
C ALA A 76 -12.21 -5.57 -9.25
N MET A 77 -11.68 -5.99 -8.10
CA MET A 77 -11.93 -7.34 -7.55
C MET A 77 -13.18 -7.36 -6.67
N ARG A 78 -14.05 -8.35 -6.88
CA ARG A 78 -15.35 -8.46 -6.20
C ARG A 78 -15.29 -8.46 -4.68
N HIS A 79 -14.27 -9.09 -4.09
CA HIS A 79 -14.13 -9.16 -2.64
C HIS A 79 -13.80 -7.82 -1.98
N ASN A 80 -13.37 -6.82 -2.77
CA ASN A 80 -13.13 -5.44 -2.31
C ASN A 80 -14.32 -4.52 -2.57
N GLN A 81 -15.36 -4.97 -3.25
CA GLN A 81 -16.53 -4.19 -3.67
C GLN A 81 -17.75 -4.43 -2.79
N SER A 82 -18.69 -3.47 -2.81
CA SER A 82 -20.07 -3.63 -2.37
C SER A 82 -21.04 -3.24 -3.49
N GLN A 83 -22.33 -3.56 -3.32
CA GLN A 83 -23.35 -3.09 -4.26
C GLN A 83 -23.46 -1.57 -4.29
N ASP A 84 -23.35 -0.93 -3.11
CA ASP A 84 -23.45 0.51 -2.99
C ASP A 84 -22.26 1.21 -3.63
N TYR A 85 -21.04 0.67 -3.45
CA TYR A 85 -19.86 1.16 -4.15
C TYR A 85 -20.05 1.16 -5.67
N LEU A 86 -20.48 0.03 -6.25
CA LEU A 86 -20.68 -0.10 -7.70
C LEU A 86 -21.76 0.85 -8.23
N LYS A 87 -22.89 0.96 -7.51
CA LYS A 87 -23.97 1.89 -7.87
C LYS A 87 -23.55 3.36 -7.76
N SER A 88 -22.58 3.65 -6.89
CA SER A 88 -22.09 5.01 -6.62
C SER A 88 -21.02 5.48 -7.60
N LEU A 89 -20.28 4.56 -8.25
CA LEU A 89 -19.18 4.88 -9.16
C LEU A 89 -19.53 5.95 -10.22
N PRO A 90 -20.72 5.91 -10.90
CA PRO A 90 -21.06 6.91 -11.92
C PRO A 90 -21.26 8.33 -11.40
N TYR A 91 -21.38 8.52 -10.09
CA TYR A 91 -21.67 9.80 -9.45
C TYR A 91 -20.45 10.48 -8.81
N TYR A 92 -19.31 9.81 -8.83
CA TYR A 92 -18.05 10.46 -8.49
C TYR A 92 -17.50 11.24 -9.68
N ASP A 93 -17.08 12.47 -9.46
CA ASP A 93 -16.40 13.27 -10.47
C ASP A 93 -15.01 12.74 -10.76
N LEU A 94 -14.37 12.14 -9.74
CA LEU A 94 -13.04 11.57 -9.81
C LEU A 94 -12.94 10.29 -8.98
N VAL A 95 -12.45 9.22 -9.59
CA VAL A 95 -12.09 7.97 -8.90
C VAL A 95 -10.58 7.83 -8.94
N ILE A 96 -9.96 7.80 -7.77
CA ILE A 96 -8.51 7.70 -7.61
C ILE A 96 -8.16 6.30 -7.16
N THR A 97 -7.15 5.72 -7.79
CA THR A 97 -6.60 4.41 -7.45
C THR A 97 -5.08 4.44 -7.44
N ASN A 98 -4.46 3.65 -6.57
CA ASN A 98 -3.03 3.39 -6.59
C ASN A 98 -2.66 2.08 -7.32
N LYS A 99 -3.54 1.60 -8.20
CA LYS A 99 -3.37 0.41 -9.05
C LYS A 99 -3.46 0.83 -10.52
N SER A 100 -2.33 0.98 -11.20
CA SER A 100 -2.30 1.48 -12.59
C SER A 100 -3.12 0.61 -13.54
N TYR A 101 -3.08 -0.69 -13.33
CA TYR A 101 -3.65 -1.73 -14.19
C TYR A 101 -5.17 -1.88 -14.11
N ILE A 102 -5.86 -1.31 -13.07
CA ILE A 102 -7.33 -1.42 -12.95
C ILE A 102 -8.10 -0.23 -13.51
N LYS A 103 -7.44 0.77 -14.10
CA LYS A 103 -8.11 2.00 -14.57
C LYS A 103 -9.24 1.71 -15.54
N GLU A 104 -9.01 0.86 -16.53
CA GLU A 104 -10.02 0.52 -17.53
C GLU A 104 -11.13 -0.36 -16.94
N ASP A 105 -10.83 -1.19 -15.97
CA ASP A 105 -11.84 -1.98 -15.26
C ASP A 105 -12.77 -1.08 -14.44
N LEU A 106 -12.24 -0.09 -13.74
CA LEU A 106 -13.07 0.89 -13.02
C LEU A 106 -13.96 1.71 -13.94
N LYS A 107 -13.49 2.07 -15.14
CA LYS A 107 -14.34 2.72 -16.15
C LYS A 107 -15.47 1.80 -16.63
N ARG A 108 -15.18 0.53 -16.91
CA ARG A 108 -16.20 -0.48 -17.27
C ARG A 108 -17.23 -0.69 -16.16
N LEU A 109 -16.83 -0.52 -14.89
CA LEU A 109 -17.72 -0.57 -13.73
C LEU A 109 -18.55 0.71 -13.54
N GLY A 110 -18.32 1.76 -14.33
CA GLY A 110 -19.12 2.97 -14.35
C GLY A 110 -18.42 4.26 -13.90
N ALA A 111 -17.15 4.19 -13.50
CA ALA A 111 -16.39 5.39 -13.15
C ALA A 111 -16.16 6.30 -14.39
N GLN A 112 -16.51 7.58 -14.28
CA GLN A 112 -16.37 8.55 -15.38
C GLN A 112 -14.91 8.95 -15.60
N ASN A 113 -14.24 9.37 -14.55
CA ASN A 113 -12.85 9.79 -14.57
C ASN A 113 -12.03 8.96 -13.58
N VAL A 114 -11.02 8.25 -14.08
CA VAL A 114 -10.14 7.42 -13.25
C VAL A 114 -8.71 7.93 -13.33
N VAL A 115 -8.14 8.24 -12.18
CA VAL A 115 -6.76 8.72 -12.03
C VAL A 115 -5.93 7.72 -11.22
N PHE A 116 -4.77 7.37 -11.74
CA PHE A 116 -3.76 6.63 -11.01
C PHE A 116 -2.85 7.59 -10.25
N VAL A 117 -2.58 7.27 -8.99
CA VAL A 117 -1.55 7.89 -8.16
C VAL A 117 -0.64 6.82 -7.57
N ASN A 118 0.62 7.11 -7.39
CA ASN A 118 1.53 6.20 -6.68
C ASN A 118 1.12 6.05 -5.21
N ASN A 119 1.58 5.00 -4.55
CA ASN A 119 1.59 4.97 -3.10
C ASN A 119 2.43 6.12 -2.56
N THR A 120 2.06 6.60 -1.40
CA THR A 120 2.64 7.80 -0.79
C THR A 120 3.11 7.51 0.63
N PHE A 121 3.94 8.39 1.16
CA PHE A 121 4.36 8.38 2.56
C PHE A 121 3.82 9.61 3.29
N ASP A 122 3.72 9.54 4.60
CA ASP A 122 3.36 10.67 5.46
C ASP A 122 4.64 11.41 5.84
N ASP A 123 4.82 12.62 5.34
CA ASP A 123 6.01 13.45 5.55
C ASP A 123 6.13 13.98 6.98
N LEU A 124 5.02 14.05 7.74
CA LEU A 124 5.05 14.37 9.17
C LEU A 124 5.49 13.18 10.03
N PHE A 125 5.50 11.98 9.46
CA PHE A 125 5.78 10.75 10.19
C PHE A 125 6.96 9.94 9.62
N HIS A 126 7.03 9.74 8.30
CA HIS A 126 8.06 8.95 7.64
C HIS A 126 9.26 9.82 7.26
N TYR A 127 10.13 10.11 8.23
CA TYR A 127 11.41 10.82 8.03
C TYR A 127 12.49 10.21 8.94
N PRO A 128 13.79 10.37 8.59
CA PRO A 128 14.87 9.81 9.37
C PRO A 128 14.91 10.38 10.80
N ARG A 129 15.09 9.51 11.80
CA ARG A 129 15.23 9.88 13.21
C ARG A 129 16.70 9.96 13.64
N LYS A 130 17.00 10.81 14.62
CA LYS A 130 18.27 10.73 15.35
C LYS A 130 18.17 9.60 16.37
N LEU A 131 18.79 8.46 16.09
CA LEU A 131 18.74 7.28 16.97
C LEU A 131 19.89 7.33 17.97
N SER A 132 19.58 7.06 19.24
CA SER A 132 20.57 6.74 20.26
C SER A 132 21.28 5.40 19.96
N LEU A 133 22.41 5.14 20.62
CA LEU A 133 23.12 3.87 20.47
C LEU A 133 22.27 2.68 20.93
N THR A 134 21.44 2.86 21.96
CA THR A 134 20.53 1.83 22.46
C THR A 134 19.45 1.49 21.45
N GLU A 135 18.80 2.49 20.88
CA GLU A 135 17.77 2.31 19.83
C GLU A 135 18.33 1.65 18.58
N LYS A 136 19.55 2.06 18.17
CA LYS A 136 20.23 1.38 17.05
C LYS A 136 20.47 -0.10 17.35
N LYS A 137 20.95 -0.44 18.56
CA LYS A 137 21.19 -1.84 18.95
C LYS A 137 19.91 -2.67 19.00
N GLU A 138 18.79 -2.08 19.39
CA GLU A 138 17.50 -2.76 19.47
C GLU A 138 17.00 -3.19 18.08
N PHE A 139 17.08 -2.30 17.10
CA PHE A 139 16.50 -2.54 15.78
C PHE A 139 17.47 -3.05 14.73
N ILE A 140 18.79 -2.90 14.93
CA ILE A 140 19.77 -3.31 13.91
C ILE A 140 19.64 -4.80 13.57
N CYS A 141 19.58 -5.07 12.27
CA CYS A 141 19.69 -6.44 11.72
C CYS A 141 20.25 -6.37 10.29
N ASP A 142 20.70 -7.51 9.78
CA ASP A 142 21.24 -7.57 8.41
C ASP A 142 20.11 -7.37 7.39
N VAL A 143 19.06 -8.19 7.49
CA VAL A 143 17.88 -8.10 6.61
C VAL A 143 16.64 -8.03 7.47
N GLY A 144 15.82 -6.99 7.30
CA GLY A 144 14.58 -6.80 8.04
C GLY A 144 13.34 -6.88 7.16
N PHE A 145 12.27 -7.44 7.70
CA PHE A 145 10.94 -7.42 7.10
C PHE A 145 9.89 -7.08 8.15
N ILE A 146 8.97 -6.17 7.80
CA ILE A 146 7.82 -5.83 8.65
C ILE A 146 6.55 -6.09 7.84
N GLY A 147 5.76 -7.09 8.22
CA GLY A 147 4.51 -7.36 7.50
C GLY A 147 3.82 -8.67 7.85
N ALA A 148 2.56 -8.77 7.44
CA ALA A 148 1.75 -9.97 7.59
C ALA A 148 2.37 -11.15 6.83
N TRP A 149 2.07 -12.35 7.33
CA TRP A 149 2.47 -13.58 6.65
C TRP A 149 1.72 -13.75 5.33
N GLU A 150 2.45 -14.11 4.28
CA GLU A 150 1.94 -14.67 3.03
C GLU A 150 2.93 -15.73 2.55
N LYS A 151 2.45 -16.73 1.82
CA LYS A 151 3.24 -17.90 1.45
C LYS A 151 4.54 -17.53 0.72
N GLU A 152 4.44 -16.73 -0.35
CA GLU A 152 5.57 -16.43 -1.22
C GLU A 152 6.66 -15.60 -0.50
N ARG A 153 6.26 -14.61 0.31
CA ARG A 153 7.21 -13.83 1.09
C ARG A 153 7.84 -14.66 2.21
N CYS A 154 7.09 -15.60 2.80
CA CYS A 154 7.63 -16.55 3.76
C CYS A 154 8.67 -17.47 3.12
N GLU A 155 8.39 -18.03 1.95
CA GLU A 155 9.33 -18.86 1.19
C GLU A 155 10.64 -18.12 0.90
N SER A 156 10.56 -16.83 0.52
CA SER A 156 11.75 -15.99 0.28
C SER A 156 12.57 -15.75 1.57
N ILE A 157 11.89 -15.45 2.67
CA ILE A 157 12.54 -15.24 3.97
C ILE A 157 13.23 -16.52 4.49
N LEU A 158 12.53 -17.66 4.41
CA LEU A 158 13.11 -18.95 4.79
C LEU A 158 14.29 -19.33 3.88
N PHE A 159 14.21 -19.03 2.59
CA PHE A 159 15.31 -19.25 1.66
C PHE A 159 16.56 -18.44 2.05
N LEU A 160 16.41 -17.17 2.43
CA LEU A 160 17.53 -16.35 2.92
C LEU A 160 18.11 -16.93 4.19
N ALA A 161 17.27 -17.25 5.19
CA ALA A 161 17.72 -17.80 6.47
C ALA A 161 18.46 -19.13 6.31
N LYS A 162 17.94 -20.05 5.49
CA LYS A 162 18.61 -21.32 5.15
C LYS A 162 19.98 -21.12 4.51
N ASN A 163 20.20 -20.01 3.81
CA ASN A 163 21.45 -19.66 3.15
C ASN A 163 22.35 -18.74 3.98
N ASN A 164 22.23 -18.79 5.32
CA ASN A 164 23.04 -18.08 6.29
C ASN A 164 22.96 -16.54 6.21
N ILE A 165 21.83 -15.99 5.80
CA ILE A 165 21.52 -14.58 5.94
C ILE A 165 20.72 -14.38 7.24
N ASN A 166 21.17 -13.48 8.11
CA ASN A 166 20.42 -13.12 9.31
C ASN A 166 19.19 -12.28 8.92
N VAL A 167 18.01 -12.84 9.13
CA VAL A 167 16.74 -12.18 8.81
C VAL A 167 15.94 -11.95 10.08
N ARG A 168 15.45 -10.72 10.28
CA ARG A 168 14.49 -10.38 11.32
C ARG A 168 13.14 -10.06 10.72
N VAL A 169 12.09 -10.68 11.27
CA VAL A 169 10.70 -10.49 10.86
C VAL A 169 9.91 -9.91 12.02
N TYR A 170 9.20 -8.81 11.78
CA TYR A 170 8.11 -8.35 12.65
C TYR A 170 6.79 -8.64 11.94
N GLY A 171 6.01 -9.58 12.46
CA GLY A 171 4.83 -10.07 11.77
C GLY A 171 3.69 -10.52 12.66
N ASP A 172 2.59 -10.93 12.05
CA ASP A 172 1.43 -11.46 12.75
C ASP A 172 1.65 -12.88 13.29
N LYS A 173 0.66 -13.41 14.03
CA LYS A 173 0.71 -14.76 14.64
C LYS A 173 0.98 -15.89 13.63
N SER A 174 0.70 -15.70 12.36
CA SER A 174 0.93 -16.73 11.33
C SER A 174 2.42 -17.04 11.14
N TRP A 175 3.31 -16.17 11.63
CA TRP A 175 4.75 -16.38 11.65
C TRP A 175 5.22 -17.29 12.79
N GLU A 176 4.43 -17.52 13.85
CA GLU A 176 4.83 -18.29 15.06
C GLU A 176 5.40 -19.68 14.74
N LYS A 177 4.83 -20.36 13.75
CA LYS A 177 5.25 -21.73 13.36
C LYS A 177 6.67 -21.80 12.78
N TYR A 178 7.31 -20.67 12.48
CA TYR A 178 8.67 -20.60 11.94
C TYR A 178 9.70 -20.13 12.98
N ILE A 179 9.28 -19.83 14.21
CA ILE A 179 10.19 -19.47 15.29
C ILE A 179 11.15 -20.64 15.55
N ASN A 180 12.44 -20.35 15.71
CA ASN A 180 13.53 -21.32 15.91
C ASN A 180 13.75 -22.31 14.74
N MET A 181 13.15 -22.08 13.55
CA MET A 181 13.37 -22.95 12.40
C MET A 181 14.82 -22.88 11.87
N TYR A 182 15.45 -21.71 11.92
CA TYR A 182 16.86 -21.49 11.58
C TYR A 182 17.52 -20.56 12.59
N PRO A 183 18.80 -20.79 12.97
CA PRO A 183 19.54 -19.89 13.88
C PRO A 183 19.64 -18.43 13.35
N THR A 184 19.55 -18.27 12.03
CA THR A 184 19.63 -16.99 11.32
C THR A 184 18.28 -16.30 11.17
N LEU A 185 17.19 -16.84 11.74
CA LEU A 185 15.85 -16.31 11.62
C LEU A 185 15.31 -15.83 12.97
N ASP A 186 15.23 -14.51 13.15
CA ASP A 186 14.67 -13.86 14.34
C ASP A 186 13.23 -13.40 14.02
N ILE A 187 12.23 -14.13 14.52
CA ILE A 187 10.81 -13.79 14.35
C ILE A 187 10.27 -13.16 15.61
N ARG A 188 9.74 -11.97 15.47
CA ARG A 188 9.10 -11.20 16.53
C ARG A 188 7.61 -11.01 16.21
N ILE A 189 6.77 -11.63 17.04
CA ILE A 189 5.32 -11.55 16.88
C ILE A 189 4.83 -10.18 17.36
N GLY A 190 4.01 -9.57 16.56
CA GLY A 190 3.52 -8.21 16.70
C GLY A 190 4.04 -7.31 15.58
N GLY A 191 3.20 -6.37 15.17
CA GLY A 191 3.60 -5.33 14.20
C GLY A 191 4.45 -4.27 14.90
N LEU A 192 5.26 -3.57 14.11
CA LEU A 192 5.87 -2.32 14.54
C LEU A 192 4.99 -1.16 14.05
N TYR A 193 4.71 -0.24 14.95
CA TYR A 193 3.88 0.94 14.70
C TYR A 193 4.59 2.18 15.21
N SER A 194 4.08 3.34 14.81
CA SER A 194 4.56 4.63 15.28
C SER A 194 6.07 4.75 15.11
N ASP A 195 6.76 5.38 16.05
CA ASP A 195 8.19 5.66 16.00
C ASP A 195 9.06 4.41 15.82
N ASN A 196 8.66 3.28 16.44
CA ASN A 196 9.41 2.02 16.33
C ASN A 196 9.43 1.47 14.90
N TYR A 197 8.37 1.69 14.11
CA TYR A 197 8.35 1.34 12.70
C TYR A 197 9.44 2.11 11.91
N VAL A 198 9.49 3.43 12.09
CA VAL A 198 10.49 4.28 11.41
C VAL A 198 11.92 3.92 11.85
N LYS A 199 12.13 3.76 13.18
CA LYS A 199 13.43 3.39 13.76
C LYS A 199 13.93 2.05 13.22
N ALA A 200 13.03 1.08 13.06
CA ALA A 200 13.38 -0.23 12.51
C ALA A 200 13.76 -0.14 11.03
N LEU A 201 12.93 0.52 10.19
CA LEU A 201 13.23 0.70 8.77
C LEU A 201 14.57 1.38 8.54
N GLN A 202 14.92 2.37 9.37
CA GLN A 202 16.18 3.11 9.31
C GLN A 202 17.38 2.29 9.81
N SER A 203 17.14 1.31 10.70
CA SER A 203 18.19 0.52 11.36
C SER A 203 18.52 -0.77 10.63
N PHE A 204 17.63 -1.29 9.81
CA PHE A 204 17.89 -2.46 8.99
C PHE A 204 18.97 -2.13 7.95
N LYS A 205 19.99 -3.01 7.79
CA LYS A 205 20.94 -2.82 6.68
C LYS A 205 20.25 -2.97 5.34
N ILE A 206 19.29 -3.91 5.25
CA ILE A 206 18.42 -4.14 4.07
C ILE A 206 16.98 -4.29 4.55
N SER A 207 16.08 -3.46 4.05
CA SER A 207 14.63 -3.56 4.29
C SER A 207 13.94 -4.23 3.11
N LEU A 208 13.33 -5.40 3.34
CA LEU A 208 12.61 -6.13 2.30
C LEU A 208 11.20 -5.55 2.10
N CYS A 209 10.83 -5.37 0.84
CA CYS A 209 9.52 -4.95 0.42
C CYS A 209 8.91 -5.98 -0.54
N PHE A 210 8.04 -6.84 -0.01
CA PHE A 210 7.28 -7.81 -0.78
C PHE A 210 5.91 -7.24 -1.17
N LEU A 211 5.43 -7.66 -2.34
CA LEU A 211 4.13 -7.29 -2.88
C LEU A 211 3.05 -8.27 -2.44
N ARG A 212 1.82 -7.80 -2.37
CA ARG A 212 0.67 -8.63 -2.06
C ARG A 212 0.14 -9.28 -3.32
N LYS A 213 0.41 -10.57 -3.48
CA LYS A 213 0.07 -11.31 -4.72
C LYS A 213 -1.44 -11.42 -4.94
N MET A 214 -2.23 -11.56 -3.87
CA MET A 214 -3.69 -11.58 -3.97
C MET A 214 -4.30 -10.32 -4.57
N ASN A 215 -3.65 -9.17 -4.42
CA ASN A 215 -4.10 -7.89 -4.97
C ASN A 215 -3.45 -7.55 -6.30
N PHE A 216 -2.56 -8.39 -6.82
CA PHE A 216 -1.72 -8.11 -7.98
C PHE A 216 -0.91 -6.81 -7.84
N ASP A 217 -0.48 -6.51 -6.61
CA ASP A 217 0.23 -5.26 -6.31
C ASP A 217 1.49 -5.12 -7.15
N GLN A 218 1.69 -3.92 -7.71
CA GLN A 218 2.92 -3.54 -8.43
C GLN A 218 3.81 -2.63 -7.58
N GLN A 219 3.25 -2.05 -6.51
CA GLN A 219 3.92 -1.26 -5.48
C GLN A 219 3.09 -1.30 -4.19
N THR A 220 3.68 -0.94 -3.07
CA THR A 220 3.00 -0.79 -1.77
C THR A 220 3.43 0.52 -1.10
N THR A 221 2.82 0.88 0.04
CA THR A 221 3.25 2.05 0.81
C THR A 221 4.72 1.92 1.23
N ARG A 222 5.18 0.71 1.59
CA ARG A 222 6.60 0.45 1.94
C ARG A 222 7.58 0.77 0.82
N SER A 223 7.14 0.75 -0.43
CA SER A 223 7.99 1.12 -1.57
C SER A 223 8.52 2.55 -1.46
N VAL A 224 7.77 3.44 -0.81
CA VAL A 224 8.14 4.84 -0.60
C VAL A 224 8.44 5.14 0.89
N GLU A 225 7.79 4.46 1.84
CA GLU A 225 8.04 4.64 3.28
C GLU A 225 9.48 4.27 3.66
N ILE A 226 10.02 3.16 3.13
CA ILE A 226 11.38 2.70 3.42
C ILE A 226 12.41 3.77 3.04
N PRO A 227 12.47 4.26 1.78
CA PRO A 227 13.42 5.31 1.41
C PRO A 227 13.12 6.63 2.12
N ALA A 228 11.85 7.00 2.33
CA ALA A 228 11.48 8.22 3.06
C ALA A 228 12.03 8.22 4.48
N CYS A 229 12.02 7.06 5.17
CA CYS A 229 12.63 6.89 6.49
C CYS A 229 14.17 6.80 6.48
N GLY A 230 14.82 6.87 5.31
CA GLY A 230 16.27 6.68 5.19
C GLY A 230 16.70 5.22 5.31
N GLY A 231 15.85 4.28 4.92
CA GLY A 231 16.12 2.85 4.86
C GLY A 231 16.57 2.39 3.46
N PHE A 232 17.25 1.25 3.40
CA PHE A 232 17.66 0.63 2.14
C PHE A 232 16.52 -0.21 1.58
N LEU A 233 15.92 0.22 0.49
CA LEU A 233 14.82 -0.50 -0.16
C LEU A 233 15.34 -1.64 -1.04
N MET A 234 14.97 -2.89 -0.71
CA MET A 234 15.09 -4.05 -1.58
C MET A 234 13.71 -4.65 -1.84
N ALA A 235 13.20 -4.52 -3.06
CA ALA A 235 11.82 -4.83 -3.42
C ALA A 235 11.72 -5.81 -4.59
N GLU A 236 10.55 -6.43 -4.77
CA GLU A 236 10.25 -7.20 -5.98
C GLU A 236 10.27 -6.28 -7.20
N ARG A 237 10.89 -6.73 -8.31
CA ARG A 237 10.97 -5.93 -9.55
C ARG A 237 9.63 -5.89 -10.25
N THR A 238 9.12 -4.68 -10.48
CA THR A 238 7.90 -4.39 -11.25
C THR A 238 8.09 -3.12 -12.07
N ASN A 239 7.24 -2.92 -13.07
CA ASN A 239 7.28 -1.69 -13.87
C ASN A 239 6.96 -0.44 -13.01
N GLU A 240 6.06 -0.55 -12.04
CA GLU A 240 5.75 0.59 -11.14
C GLU A 240 6.94 0.90 -10.22
N HIS A 241 7.63 -0.10 -9.66
CA HIS A 241 8.84 0.11 -8.87
C HIS A 241 9.96 0.77 -9.70
N LEU A 242 10.20 0.28 -10.94
CA LEU A 242 11.18 0.86 -11.86
C LEU A 242 10.84 2.30 -12.27
N SER A 243 9.56 2.69 -12.23
CA SER A 243 9.15 4.07 -12.46
C SER A 243 9.35 4.99 -11.25
N LEU A 244 9.35 4.43 -10.03
CA LEU A 244 9.55 5.18 -8.79
C LEU A 244 11.03 5.49 -8.56
N PHE A 245 11.89 4.47 -8.69
CA PHE A 245 13.31 4.58 -8.35
C PHE A 245 14.19 3.92 -9.40
N GLU A 246 15.34 4.52 -9.70
CA GLU A 246 16.35 3.96 -10.58
C GLU A 246 17.03 2.77 -9.90
N GLU A 247 16.99 1.59 -10.57
CA GLU A 247 17.56 0.35 -10.03
C GLU A 247 19.06 0.47 -9.81
N ASN A 248 19.56 -0.05 -8.70
CA ASN A 248 20.94 -0.03 -8.21
C ASN A 248 21.54 1.37 -7.95
N LYS A 249 20.71 2.44 -8.04
CA LYS A 249 21.11 3.80 -7.70
C LYS A 249 20.26 4.40 -6.58
N GLU A 250 18.94 4.17 -6.62
CA GLU A 250 17.96 4.73 -5.67
C GLU A 250 17.22 3.65 -4.89
N ALA A 251 17.14 2.44 -5.44
CA ALA A 251 16.58 1.23 -4.83
C ALA A 251 17.19 -0.02 -5.47
N VAL A 252 16.96 -1.19 -4.87
CA VAL A 252 17.40 -2.48 -5.40
C VAL A 252 16.21 -3.39 -5.61
N TYR A 253 16.16 -4.07 -6.75
CA TYR A 253 15.04 -4.95 -7.09
C TYR A 253 15.51 -6.38 -7.34
N PHE A 254 14.60 -7.34 -7.11
CA PHE A 254 14.82 -8.77 -7.40
C PHE A 254 13.59 -9.39 -8.05
N SER A 255 13.81 -10.42 -8.84
CA SER A 255 12.77 -11.20 -9.54
C SER A 255 12.74 -12.67 -9.12
N SER A 256 13.72 -13.13 -8.35
CA SER A 256 13.79 -14.50 -7.84
C SER A 256 14.49 -14.57 -6.49
N ASN A 257 14.26 -15.65 -5.74
CA ASN A 257 14.95 -15.89 -4.46
C ASN A 257 16.47 -16.00 -4.63
N LYS A 258 16.95 -16.51 -5.76
CA LYS A 258 18.38 -16.59 -6.07
C LYS A 258 18.99 -15.20 -6.21
N GLU A 259 18.37 -14.35 -7.03
CA GLU A 259 18.80 -12.95 -7.20
C GLU A 259 18.73 -12.18 -5.88
N LEU A 260 17.65 -12.38 -5.08
CA LEU A 260 17.50 -11.80 -3.77
C LEU A 260 18.67 -12.16 -2.85
N LEU A 261 19.05 -13.45 -2.81
CA LEU A 261 20.19 -13.94 -2.00
C LEU A 261 21.51 -13.31 -2.46
N GLU A 262 21.78 -13.30 -3.77
CA GLU A 262 23.00 -12.73 -4.33
C GLU A 262 23.12 -11.23 -4.00
N LYS A 263 22.03 -10.48 -4.16
CA LYS A 263 21.98 -9.05 -3.83
C LYS A 263 22.11 -8.81 -2.32
N CYS A 264 21.48 -9.61 -1.46
CA CYS A 264 21.68 -9.54 -0.02
C CYS A 264 23.16 -9.75 0.34
N LYS A 265 23.81 -10.78 -0.17
CA LYS A 265 25.24 -11.05 0.08
C LYS A 265 26.13 -9.91 -0.39
N PHE A 266 25.85 -9.32 -1.55
CA PHE A 266 26.58 -8.20 -2.08
C PHE A 266 26.45 -6.95 -1.20
N TYR A 267 25.21 -6.49 -0.98
CA TYR A 267 24.98 -5.23 -0.25
C TYR A 267 25.28 -5.33 1.26
N LEU A 268 25.28 -6.52 1.86
CA LEU A 268 25.74 -6.69 3.24
C LEU A 268 27.24 -6.51 3.39
N LYS A 269 28.03 -6.76 2.34
CA LYS A 269 29.49 -6.57 2.31
C LYS A 269 29.91 -5.17 1.84
N ASN A 270 29.06 -4.46 1.10
CA ASN A 270 29.37 -3.20 0.44
C ASN A 270 28.62 -2.04 1.09
N ASP A 271 29.12 -1.58 2.24
CA ASP A 271 28.50 -0.52 3.06
C ASP A 271 28.40 0.81 2.31
N THR A 272 29.42 1.14 1.53
CA THR A 272 29.50 2.42 0.79
C THR A 272 28.39 2.52 -0.26
N GLU A 273 28.25 1.50 -1.09
CA GLU A 273 27.20 1.41 -2.11
C GLU A 273 25.81 1.42 -1.48
N ARG A 274 25.65 0.70 -0.35
CA ARG A 274 24.37 0.66 0.38
C ARG A 274 23.99 2.05 0.89
N LYS A 275 24.93 2.77 1.51
CA LYS A 275 24.70 4.15 2.00
C LYS A 275 24.34 5.10 0.86
N GLN A 276 25.06 5.01 -0.27
CA GLN A 276 24.77 5.85 -1.43
C GLN A 276 23.36 5.63 -1.96
N ILE A 277 22.90 4.37 -2.04
CA ILE A 277 21.53 4.03 -2.47
C ILE A 277 20.49 4.57 -1.48
N ILE A 278 20.75 4.47 -0.17
CA ILE A 278 19.87 5.06 0.87
C ILE A 278 19.72 6.56 0.66
N GLU A 279 20.82 7.27 0.51
CA GLU A 279 20.83 8.74 0.33
C GLU A 279 20.09 9.14 -0.96
N ASN A 280 20.37 8.47 -2.06
CA ASN A 280 19.72 8.72 -3.35
C ASN A 280 18.23 8.42 -3.31
N GLY A 281 17.83 7.27 -2.74
CA GLY A 281 16.42 6.89 -2.60
C GLY A 281 15.62 7.84 -1.73
N HIS A 282 16.21 8.28 -0.60
CA HIS A 282 15.62 9.32 0.25
C HIS A 282 15.44 10.64 -0.51
N LYS A 283 16.50 11.12 -1.14
CA LYS A 283 16.47 12.33 -1.96
C LYS A 283 15.42 12.27 -3.07
N ARG A 284 15.31 11.10 -3.73
CA ARG A 284 14.30 10.85 -4.77
C ARG A 284 12.88 11.02 -4.22
N CYS A 285 12.57 10.44 -3.04
CA CYS A 285 11.26 10.56 -2.41
C CYS A 285 10.85 12.02 -2.21
N ILE A 286 11.75 12.83 -1.68
CA ILE A 286 11.50 14.24 -1.38
C ILE A 286 11.36 15.05 -2.68
N GLN A 287 12.32 14.94 -3.60
CA GLN A 287 12.34 15.74 -4.82
C GLN A 287 11.20 15.41 -5.80
N SER A 288 10.74 14.17 -5.83
CA SER A 288 9.63 13.76 -6.70
C SER A 288 8.24 14.06 -6.11
N GLY A 289 8.20 14.48 -4.83
CA GLY A 289 6.94 14.78 -4.15
C GLY A 289 6.08 13.53 -4.03
N TYR A 290 6.65 12.47 -3.40
CA TYR A 290 5.92 11.22 -3.13
C TYR A 290 5.17 11.25 -1.80
N SER A 291 5.07 12.42 -1.13
CA SER A 291 4.31 12.57 0.10
C SER A 291 2.80 12.59 -0.13
N ASN A 292 2.05 12.33 0.94
CA ASN A 292 0.59 12.49 0.95
C ASN A 292 0.20 13.92 0.57
N ILE A 293 0.87 14.92 1.18
CA ILE A 293 0.58 16.35 0.98
C ILE A 293 0.81 16.73 -0.47
N ASP A 294 1.96 16.39 -1.05
CA ASP A 294 2.28 16.69 -2.45
C ASP A 294 1.28 16.06 -3.42
N THR A 295 0.89 14.82 -3.16
CA THR A 295 -0.05 14.09 -4.02
C THR A 295 -1.44 14.70 -3.96
N ILE A 296 -1.96 15.00 -2.77
CA ILE A 296 -3.25 15.68 -2.59
C ILE A 296 -3.20 17.07 -3.24
N TYR A 297 -2.14 17.84 -3.01
CA TYR A 297 -1.97 19.16 -3.61
C TYR A 297 -1.99 19.10 -5.15
N LYS A 298 -1.27 18.16 -5.77
CA LYS A 298 -1.28 17.95 -7.23
C LYS A 298 -2.69 17.66 -7.76
N ILE A 299 -3.45 16.83 -7.03
CA ILE A 299 -4.85 16.50 -7.37
C ILE A 299 -5.73 17.74 -7.27
N LEU A 300 -5.70 18.43 -6.13
CA LEU A 300 -6.52 19.62 -5.89
C LEU A 300 -6.20 20.72 -6.90
N LYS A 301 -4.91 21.00 -7.15
CA LYS A 301 -4.47 21.97 -8.14
C LYS A 301 -5.00 21.66 -9.53
N LYS A 302 -5.05 20.38 -9.91
CA LYS A 302 -5.50 19.97 -11.26
C LYS A 302 -7.02 19.99 -11.43
N TYR A 303 -7.78 19.68 -10.39
CA TYR A 303 -9.22 19.40 -10.51
C TYR A 303 -10.12 20.40 -9.76
N VAL A 304 -9.58 21.16 -8.81
CA VAL A 304 -10.34 22.10 -7.98
C VAL A 304 -9.99 23.56 -8.32
N TYR A 305 -8.69 23.87 -8.44
CA TYR A 305 -8.20 25.24 -8.65
C TYR A 305 -7.90 25.49 -10.14
N LYS A 306 -8.87 25.19 -11.00
CA LYS A 306 -8.78 25.53 -12.42
C LYS A 306 -9.10 27.00 -12.67
#